data_b537af5b65b91cf80d0d15e6c4cdaee9
#
_entry.id   b537af5b65b91cf80d0d15e6c4cdaee9
#
_cell.length_a   1.000
_cell.length_b   1.000
_cell.length_c   1.000
_cell.angle_alpha   90.00
_cell.angle_beta   90.00
_cell.angle_gamma   90.00
#
_symmetry.space_group_name_H-M   'P 1'
#
loop_
_entity.id
_entity.type
_entity.pdbx_description
1 polymer ?
#
loop_
_entity_poly.entity_id
_entity_poly.type
_entity_poly.pdbx_seq_one_letter_code
_entity_poly.pdbx_strand_id
1 'polypeptide(L)'
;MNTKSAMITICGRPNVGKSTLTNFLVGEKIAIVSNKPQTTRNRICGIVTRDNTQFVFVDTPGYHRARTKLGDYMVNTVRESIADVDLTLLVVEPIASIGPQEEGLIEKIRASHCPAVLVINKIDTVEKDTLLEVIARYSQAYSFEDILPISAKTGDGVEELLRVCGKYAQEGPFLFPDDVTTDQPERQVMAEIIREKLLWCLDKEIPHGTAVEITKFSERDNGIIDIDATIYCEKASHKGIIIGKQGAMLKKISSMARVDCEKFMGTQVFLTTWVKVKENWRDSDFLVKNFGYRD
;
A
#
# COMPACT_ATOMS: atom_id res chain seq x y z
N MET A 1 5.65 7.20 32.41
CA MET A 1 6.02 5.94 31.74
C MET A 1 6.84 6.35 30.52
N ASN A 2 7.98 5.70 30.26
CA ASN A 2 8.78 6.02 29.07
C ASN A 2 8.06 5.47 27.84
N THR A 3 7.67 6.33 26.91
CA THR A 3 7.14 5.91 25.61
C THR A 3 8.25 5.46 24.69
N LYS A 4 7.90 4.63 23.71
CA LYS A 4 8.81 4.14 22.66
C LYS A 4 8.17 4.28 21.30
N SER A 5 8.99 4.42 20.28
CA SER A 5 8.51 4.42 18.89
C SER A 5 9.46 3.64 17.98
N ALA A 6 8.91 3.04 16.93
CA ALA A 6 9.67 2.42 15.86
C ALA A 6 9.11 2.80 14.51
N MET A 7 9.97 3.26 13.61
CA MET A 7 9.66 3.44 12.20
C MET A 7 10.10 2.19 11.41
N ILE A 8 9.17 1.54 10.73
CA ILE A 8 9.36 0.21 10.15
C ILE A 8 8.93 0.21 8.70
N THR A 9 9.86 -0.01 7.78
CA THR A 9 9.51 -0.12 6.36
C THR A 9 9.04 -1.52 6.00
N ILE A 10 7.93 -1.60 5.25
CA ILE A 10 7.43 -2.83 4.64
C ILE A 10 7.75 -2.79 3.14
N CYS A 11 8.71 -3.59 2.71
CA CYS A 11 9.11 -3.70 1.31
C CYS A 11 8.91 -5.13 0.78
N GLY A 12 8.91 -5.28 -0.55
CA GLY A 12 8.69 -6.55 -1.24
C GLY A 12 8.20 -6.33 -2.66
N ARG A 13 8.20 -7.39 -3.47
CA ARG A 13 7.65 -7.32 -4.83
C ARG A 13 6.14 -7.02 -4.83
N PRO A 14 5.53 -6.68 -5.97
CA PRO A 14 4.08 -6.54 -6.07
C PRO A 14 3.35 -7.83 -5.64
N ASN A 15 2.19 -7.67 -5.02
CA ASN A 15 1.24 -8.74 -4.66
C ASN A 15 1.69 -9.73 -3.56
N VAL A 16 2.80 -9.51 -2.88
CA VAL A 16 3.22 -10.34 -1.73
C VAL A 16 2.36 -10.13 -0.48
N GLY A 17 1.49 -9.09 -0.47
CA GLY A 17 0.54 -8.82 0.62
C GLY A 17 0.96 -7.71 1.59
N LYS A 18 1.85 -6.79 1.20
CA LYS A 18 2.29 -5.64 2.02
C LYS A 18 1.12 -4.82 2.56
N SER A 19 0.28 -4.29 1.68
CA SER A 19 -0.90 -3.47 2.05
C SER A 19 -1.95 -4.26 2.84
N THR A 20 -2.06 -5.57 2.60
CA THR A 20 -2.92 -6.45 3.42
C THR A 20 -2.38 -6.55 4.84
N LEU A 21 -1.06 -6.71 4.99
CA LEU A 21 -0.40 -6.73 6.28
C LEU A 21 -0.56 -5.39 7.01
N THR A 22 -0.34 -4.28 6.31
CA THR A 22 -0.50 -2.93 6.88
C THR A 22 -1.92 -2.70 7.37
N ASN A 23 -2.95 -3.01 6.57
CA ASN A 23 -4.34 -2.91 6.99
C ASN A 23 -4.68 -3.82 8.19
N PHE A 24 -4.13 -5.02 8.22
CA PHE A 24 -4.33 -5.95 9.34
C PHE A 24 -3.70 -5.40 10.64
N LEU A 25 -2.47 -4.90 10.57
CA LEU A 25 -1.75 -4.33 11.71
C LEU A 25 -2.47 -3.11 12.29
N VAL A 26 -2.98 -2.23 11.43
CA VAL A 26 -3.70 -1.01 11.82
C VAL A 26 -5.13 -1.32 12.30
N GLY A 27 -5.74 -2.41 11.80
CA GLY A 27 -7.14 -2.74 12.08
C GLY A 27 -8.15 -2.01 11.20
N GLU A 28 -7.67 -1.18 10.27
CA GLU A 28 -8.49 -0.38 9.35
C GLU A 28 -7.97 -0.47 7.91
N LYS A 29 -8.85 -0.17 6.94
CA LYS A 29 -8.49 -0.12 5.52
C LYS A 29 -7.89 1.23 5.14
N ILE A 30 -6.61 1.43 5.40
CA ILE A 30 -5.87 2.65 5.02
C ILE A 30 -5.17 2.52 3.66
N ALA A 31 -4.88 1.30 3.23
CA ALA A 31 -4.24 1.00 1.95
C ALA A 31 -5.14 0.13 1.08
N ILE A 32 -5.14 0.38 -0.21
CA ILE A 32 -5.93 -0.42 -1.16
C ILE A 32 -5.27 -1.76 -1.46
N VAL A 33 -6.08 -2.76 -1.73
CA VAL A 33 -5.63 -4.13 -1.98
C VAL A 33 -6.14 -4.63 -3.33
N SER A 34 -5.25 -5.14 -4.16
CA SER A 34 -5.59 -5.75 -5.45
C SER A 34 -4.54 -6.81 -5.81
N ASN A 35 -4.93 -7.77 -6.65
CA ASN A 35 -4.01 -8.74 -7.23
C ASN A 35 -3.26 -8.19 -8.47
N LYS A 36 -3.48 -6.92 -8.83
CA LYS A 36 -2.80 -6.27 -9.97
C LYS A 36 -1.52 -5.57 -9.50
N PRO A 37 -0.45 -5.53 -10.33
CA PRO A 37 0.75 -4.77 -9.99
C PRO A 37 0.46 -3.26 -9.91
N GLN A 38 1.34 -2.52 -9.23
CA GLN A 38 1.21 -1.07 -9.00
C GLN A 38 -0.10 -0.69 -8.25
N THR A 39 -0.54 -1.55 -7.33
CA THR A 39 -1.69 -1.26 -6.46
C THR A 39 -1.35 -0.09 -5.53
N THR A 40 -0.31 -0.18 -4.73
CA THR A 40 0.23 0.93 -3.93
C THR A 40 1.17 1.75 -4.80
N ARG A 41 0.98 3.07 -4.87
CA ARG A 41 1.81 4.00 -5.64
C ARG A 41 2.56 5.00 -4.78
N ASN A 42 1.95 5.43 -3.68
CA ASN A 42 2.55 6.31 -2.70
C ASN A 42 3.03 5.53 -1.47
N ARG A 43 3.92 6.13 -0.71
CA ARG A 43 4.20 5.71 0.65
C ARG A 43 2.96 5.98 1.52
N ILE A 44 2.58 5.01 2.35
CA ILE A 44 1.47 5.13 3.29
C ILE A 44 2.00 4.74 4.66
N CYS A 45 1.86 5.60 5.65
CA CYS A 45 2.14 5.26 7.03
C CYS A 45 0.89 4.68 7.70
N GLY A 46 1.01 3.46 8.21
CA GLY A 46 0.06 2.85 9.12
C GLY A 46 0.58 2.97 10.55
N ILE A 47 -0.20 3.60 11.42
CA ILE A 47 0.20 3.90 12.80
C ILE A 47 -0.55 2.99 13.74
N VAL A 48 0.20 2.31 14.62
CA VAL A 48 -0.33 1.38 15.61
C VAL A 48 0.24 1.74 16.96
N THR A 49 -0.59 2.24 17.86
CA THR A 49 -0.20 2.53 19.23
C THR A 49 -0.71 1.42 20.15
N ARG A 50 0.20 0.74 20.82
CA ARG A 50 -0.11 -0.31 21.83
C ARG A 50 0.62 0.00 23.13
N ASP A 51 -0.11 0.22 24.17
CA ASP A 51 0.42 0.61 25.49
C ASP A 51 1.36 1.82 25.38
N ASN A 52 2.64 1.64 25.68
CA ASN A 52 3.65 2.68 25.63
C ASN A 52 4.48 2.66 24.35
N THR A 53 4.10 1.88 23.34
CA THR A 53 4.87 1.73 22.10
C THR A 53 4.04 2.09 20.89
N GLN A 54 4.58 2.97 20.06
CA GLN A 54 4.00 3.33 18.77
C GLN A 54 4.85 2.73 17.64
N PHE A 55 4.19 1.99 16.76
CA PHE A 55 4.77 1.47 15.52
C PHE A 55 4.27 2.29 14.34
N VAL A 56 5.17 2.78 13.52
CA VAL A 56 4.85 3.45 12.26
C VAL A 56 5.29 2.56 11.10
N PHE A 57 4.34 1.85 10.51
CA PHE A 57 4.57 0.97 9.37
C PHE A 57 4.50 1.74 8.06
N VAL A 58 5.59 1.80 7.35
CA VAL A 58 5.70 2.47 6.05
C VAL A 58 5.44 1.46 4.95
N ASP A 59 4.18 1.36 4.45
CA ASP A 59 3.84 0.56 3.27
C ASP A 59 4.39 1.24 2.01
N THR A 60 5.14 0.49 1.24
CA THR A 60 5.81 1.00 0.04
C THR A 60 5.23 0.41 -1.24
N PRO A 61 5.33 1.11 -2.39
CA PRO A 61 5.06 0.52 -3.68
C PRO A 61 5.80 -0.80 -3.86
N GLY A 62 5.20 -1.74 -4.61
CA GLY A 62 5.88 -2.98 -4.95
C GLY A 62 7.12 -2.71 -5.80
N TYR A 63 8.29 -3.23 -5.37
CA TYR A 63 9.54 -3.05 -6.10
C TYR A 63 9.48 -3.71 -7.49
N HIS A 64 9.70 -2.93 -8.55
CA HIS A 64 9.62 -3.37 -9.94
C HIS A 64 10.58 -2.56 -10.81
N ARG A 65 10.79 -3.00 -12.06
CA ARG A 65 11.57 -2.23 -13.04
C ARG A 65 10.73 -1.07 -13.58
N ALA A 66 11.18 0.15 -13.37
CA ALA A 66 10.52 1.36 -13.88
C ALA A 66 10.51 1.42 -15.42
N ARG A 67 9.44 1.94 -15.99
CA ARG A 67 9.26 2.15 -17.45
C ARG A 67 8.62 3.51 -17.77
N THR A 68 8.19 4.26 -16.76
CA THR A 68 7.51 5.55 -16.86
C THR A 68 7.99 6.44 -15.73
N LYS A 69 7.76 7.74 -15.80
CA LYS A 69 8.07 8.68 -14.71
C LYS A 69 7.35 8.32 -13.40
N LEU A 70 6.10 7.86 -13.50
CA LEU A 70 5.40 7.31 -12.32
C LEU A 70 6.12 6.07 -11.77
N GLY A 71 6.65 5.20 -12.65
CA GLY A 71 7.43 4.04 -12.24
C GLY A 71 8.75 4.43 -11.56
N ASP A 72 9.45 5.44 -12.07
CA ASP A 72 10.67 5.99 -11.48
C ASP A 72 10.38 6.53 -10.07
N TYR A 73 9.31 7.30 -9.90
CA TYR A 73 8.83 7.78 -8.61
C TYR A 73 8.62 6.62 -7.63
N MET A 74 7.87 5.58 -8.01
CA MET A 74 7.60 4.43 -7.14
C MET A 74 8.88 3.69 -6.71
N VAL A 75 9.87 3.54 -7.59
CA VAL A 75 11.16 2.89 -7.26
C VAL A 75 11.99 3.75 -6.31
N ASN A 76 11.99 5.07 -6.49
CA ASN A 76 12.67 6.00 -5.60
C ASN A 76 12.02 6.00 -4.21
N THR A 77 10.68 6.03 -4.13
CA THR A 77 9.94 5.93 -2.88
C THR A 77 10.33 4.69 -2.06
N VAL A 78 10.48 3.51 -2.70
CA VAL A 78 10.97 2.29 -2.02
C VAL A 78 12.40 2.48 -1.50
N ARG A 79 13.28 3.07 -2.31
CA ARG A 79 14.70 3.27 -1.94
C ARG A 79 14.84 4.20 -0.73
N GLU A 80 14.12 5.31 -0.75
CA GLU A 80 14.15 6.30 0.33
C GLU A 80 13.55 5.74 1.62
N SER A 81 12.48 4.96 1.51
CA SER A 81 11.82 4.34 2.67
C SER A 81 12.68 3.31 3.40
N ILE A 82 13.72 2.74 2.79
CA ILE A 82 14.63 1.78 3.45
C ILE A 82 15.79 2.51 4.15
N ALA A 83 16.08 3.75 3.79
CA ALA A 83 17.32 4.42 4.19
C ALA A 83 17.32 4.98 5.63
N ASP A 84 16.16 5.27 6.21
CA ASP A 84 16.05 6.02 7.46
C ASP A 84 14.93 5.48 8.35
N VAL A 85 15.07 4.19 8.74
CA VAL A 85 14.10 3.48 9.59
C VAL A 85 14.81 2.59 10.60
N ASP A 86 14.10 2.23 11.67
CA ASP A 86 14.64 1.36 12.74
C ASP A 86 14.66 -0.10 12.34
N LEU A 87 13.76 -0.52 11.42
CA LEU A 87 13.65 -1.90 10.96
C LEU A 87 13.08 -1.97 9.54
N THR A 88 13.58 -2.90 8.74
CA THR A 88 13.01 -3.24 7.42
C THR A 88 12.36 -4.62 7.48
N LEU A 89 11.08 -4.71 7.08
CA LEU A 89 10.38 -5.97 6.85
C LEU A 89 10.43 -6.30 5.35
N LEU A 90 11.19 -7.31 4.96
CA LEU A 90 11.15 -7.86 3.61
C LEU A 90 10.04 -8.90 3.51
N VAL A 91 8.93 -8.54 2.88
CA VAL A 91 7.76 -9.42 2.70
C VAL A 91 7.90 -10.20 1.41
N VAL A 92 7.80 -11.53 1.51
CA VAL A 92 7.91 -12.45 0.38
C VAL A 92 6.75 -13.45 0.38
N GLU A 93 6.49 -14.10 -0.76
CA GLU A 93 5.59 -15.24 -0.84
C GLU A 93 6.34 -16.54 -0.46
N PRO A 94 5.61 -17.61 -0.06
CA PRO A 94 6.21 -18.87 0.35
C PRO A 94 6.67 -19.69 -0.88
N ILE A 95 7.61 -19.13 -1.65
CA ILE A 95 8.18 -19.72 -2.86
C ILE A 95 9.69 -19.84 -2.67
N ALA A 96 10.24 -21.05 -2.79
CA ALA A 96 11.66 -21.36 -2.55
C ALA A 96 12.59 -20.88 -3.69
N SER A 97 12.28 -19.75 -4.33
CA SER A 97 13.11 -19.11 -5.35
C SER A 97 13.20 -17.62 -5.09
N ILE A 98 14.43 -17.09 -5.20
CA ILE A 98 14.69 -15.65 -5.09
C ILE A 98 14.79 -15.11 -6.51
N GLY A 99 13.88 -14.21 -6.87
CA GLY A 99 13.89 -13.58 -8.18
C GLY A 99 14.69 -12.28 -8.21
N PRO A 100 14.91 -11.69 -9.40
CA PRO A 100 15.69 -10.45 -9.54
C PRO A 100 15.16 -9.26 -8.71
N GLN A 101 13.88 -9.27 -8.40
CA GLN A 101 13.25 -8.21 -7.59
C GLN A 101 13.60 -8.37 -6.11
N GLU A 102 13.56 -9.59 -5.58
CA GLU A 102 13.97 -9.92 -4.23
C GLU A 102 15.48 -9.72 -4.07
N GLU A 103 16.29 -10.16 -5.03
CA GLU A 103 17.75 -9.93 -5.03
C GLU A 103 18.07 -8.43 -4.95
N GLY A 104 17.42 -7.61 -5.80
CA GLY A 104 17.60 -6.16 -5.78
C GLY A 104 17.16 -5.49 -4.48
N LEU A 105 16.17 -6.02 -3.77
CA LEU A 105 15.77 -5.55 -2.44
C LEU A 105 16.78 -5.96 -1.37
N ILE A 106 17.24 -7.21 -1.39
CA ILE A 106 18.27 -7.70 -0.46
C ILE A 106 19.57 -6.88 -0.58
N GLU A 107 19.97 -6.52 -1.80
CA GLU A 107 21.14 -5.65 -2.02
C GLU A 107 20.94 -4.25 -1.42
N LYS A 108 19.74 -3.67 -1.55
CA LYS A 108 19.41 -2.36 -0.94
C LYS A 108 19.41 -2.42 0.58
N ILE A 109 18.83 -3.47 1.16
CA ILE A 109 18.85 -3.72 2.61
C ILE A 109 20.29 -3.86 3.10
N ARG A 110 21.13 -4.61 2.38
CA ARG A 110 22.55 -4.76 2.71
C ARG A 110 23.28 -3.41 2.69
N ALA A 111 22.98 -2.58 1.70
CA ALA A 111 23.62 -1.27 1.55
C ALA A 111 23.15 -0.23 2.57
N SER A 112 21.93 -0.36 3.11
CA SER A 112 21.40 0.56 4.13
C SER A 112 21.93 0.29 5.54
N HIS A 113 22.49 -0.91 5.78
CA HIS A 113 22.88 -1.39 7.12
C HIS A 113 21.74 -1.37 8.16
N CYS A 114 20.49 -1.21 7.73
CA CYS A 114 19.32 -1.28 8.59
C CYS A 114 19.04 -2.74 8.98
N PRO A 115 18.69 -3.03 10.25
CA PRO A 115 18.22 -4.35 10.65
C PRO A 115 17.05 -4.80 9.76
N ALA A 116 17.04 -6.08 9.39
CA ALA A 116 16.02 -6.61 8.51
C ALA A 116 15.45 -7.93 9.01
N VAL A 117 14.13 -8.04 8.95
CA VAL A 117 13.36 -9.27 9.23
C VAL A 117 12.74 -9.77 7.93
N LEU A 118 12.87 -11.05 7.65
CA LEU A 118 12.16 -11.70 6.56
C LEU A 118 10.76 -12.09 7.01
N VAL A 119 9.73 -11.65 6.29
CA VAL A 119 8.34 -12.01 6.52
C VAL A 119 7.84 -12.87 5.37
N ILE A 120 7.69 -14.18 5.61
CA ILE A 120 7.13 -15.12 4.63
C ILE A 120 5.62 -15.09 4.80
N ASN A 121 4.94 -14.37 3.92
CA ASN A 121 3.50 -14.18 3.98
C ASN A 121 2.74 -15.25 3.17
N LYS A 122 1.42 -15.36 3.39
CA LYS A 122 0.50 -16.29 2.72
C LYS A 122 0.77 -17.76 3.07
N ILE A 123 1.18 -18.04 4.28
CA ILE A 123 1.42 -19.44 4.74
C ILE A 123 0.14 -20.28 4.71
N ASP A 124 -1.03 -19.65 4.68
CA ASP A 124 -2.33 -20.28 4.49
C ASP A 124 -2.50 -20.94 3.10
N THR A 125 -1.56 -20.76 2.20
CA THR A 125 -1.63 -21.28 0.82
C THR A 125 -0.69 -22.45 0.55
N VAL A 126 0.16 -22.85 1.51
CA VAL A 126 1.19 -23.88 1.32
C VAL A 126 1.29 -24.83 2.52
N GLU A 127 1.89 -26.00 2.29
CA GLU A 127 2.22 -26.96 3.33
C GLU A 127 3.49 -26.55 4.11
N LYS A 128 3.64 -27.05 5.35
CA LYS A 128 4.76 -26.71 6.24
C LYS A 128 6.14 -27.03 5.67
N ASP A 129 6.26 -28.13 4.94
CA ASP A 129 7.54 -28.55 4.36
C ASP A 129 8.06 -27.52 3.34
N THR A 130 7.17 -26.91 2.54
CA THR A 130 7.51 -25.82 1.64
C THR A 130 8.14 -24.63 2.38
N LEU A 131 7.66 -24.31 3.58
CA LEU A 131 8.20 -23.19 4.36
C LEU A 131 9.64 -23.43 4.78
N LEU A 132 10.05 -24.66 5.09
CA LEU A 132 11.42 -25.00 5.46
C LEU A 132 12.38 -24.75 4.30
N GLU A 133 11.98 -25.09 3.07
CA GLU A 133 12.77 -24.82 1.86
C GLU A 133 12.93 -23.32 1.62
N VAL A 134 11.85 -22.54 1.79
CA VAL A 134 11.87 -21.07 1.65
C VAL A 134 12.81 -20.45 2.68
N ILE A 135 12.68 -20.84 3.95
CA ILE A 135 13.53 -20.36 5.04
C ILE A 135 15.01 -20.65 4.73
N ALA A 136 15.34 -21.90 4.36
CA ALA A 136 16.70 -22.29 4.04
C ALA A 136 17.27 -21.47 2.87
N ARG A 137 16.47 -21.23 1.83
CA ARG A 137 16.89 -20.47 0.64
C ARG A 137 17.21 -19.00 0.96
N TYR A 138 16.33 -18.32 1.73
CA TYR A 138 16.52 -16.92 2.09
C TYR A 138 17.63 -16.74 3.13
N SER A 139 17.81 -17.66 4.08
CA SER A 139 18.92 -17.65 5.05
C SER A 139 20.28 -17.76 4.39
N GLN A 140 20.39 -18.44 3.25
CA GLN A 140 21.63 -18.49 2.47
C GLN A 140 21.92 -17.18 1.72
N ALA A 141 20.87 -16.42 1.35
CA ALA A 141 21.03 -15.18 0.59
C ALA A 141 21.39 -13.97 1.45
N TYR A 142 20.87 -13.91 2.68
CA TYR A 142 21.09 -12.79 3.60
C TYR A 142 20.90 -13.24 5.05
N SER A 143 21.70 -12.67 5.98
CA SER A 143 21.56 -12.88 7.42
C SER A 143 20.48 -11.95 7.98
N PHE A 144 19.22 -12.39 7.95
CA PHE A 144 18.13 -11.66 8.58
C PHE A 144 18.18 -11.78 10.10
N GLU A 145 17.72 -10.74 10.82
CA GLU A 145 17.64 -10.74 12.28
C GLU A 145 16.60 -11.78 12.80
N ASP A 146 15.53 -11.98 12.02
CA ASP A 146 14.51 -12.99 12.28
C ASP A 146 13.83 -13.41 10.98
N ILE A 147 13.19 -14.59 10.94
CA ILE A 147 12.43 -15.09 9.81
C ILE A 147 11.06 -15.53 10.32
N LEU A 148 10.02 -14.81 9.92
CA LEU A 148 8.67 -14.97 10.43
C LEU A 148 7.70 -15.43 9.35
N PRO A 149 7.23 -16.68 9.39
CA PRO A 149 6.10 -17.12 8.59
C PRO A 149 4.78 -16.53 9.13
N ILE A 150 4.00 -15.89 8.26
CA ILE A 150 2.71 -15.28 8.62
C ILE A 150 1.63 -15.49 7.56
N SER A 151 0.39 -15.28 7.96
CA SER A 151 -0.71 -15.00 7.04
C SER A 151 -1.35 -13.66 7.38
N ALA A 152 -1.05 -12.62 6.60
CA ALA A 152 -1.68 -11.32 6.75
C ALA A 152 -3.21 -11.33 6.52
N LYS A 153 -3.72 -12.40 5.89
CA LYS A 153 -5.15 -12.62 5.65
C LYS A 153 -5.88 -13.15 6.88
N THR A 154 -5.28 -14.09 7.59
CA THR A 154 -5.89 -14.75 8.75
C THR A 154 -5.40 -14.17 10.09
N GLY A 155 -4.30 -13.43 10.07
CA GLY A 155 -3.64 -12.90 11.28
C GLY A 155 -2.65 -13.87 11.93
N ASP A 156 -2.48 -15.08 11.36
CA ASP A 156 -1.53 -16.05 11.89
C ASP A 156 -0.09 -15.50 11.85
N GLY A 157 0.64 -15.60 12.95
CA GLY A 157 2.01 -15.09 13.12
C GLY A 157 2.15 -13.56 13.24
N VAL A 158 1.08 -12.77 13.10
CA VAL A 158 1.18 -11.28 13.11
C VAL A 158 1.48 -10.73 14.51
N GLU A 159 0.97 -11.34 15.58
CA GLU A 159 1.30 -10.93 16.96
C GLU A 159 2.80 -11.17 17.27
N GLU A 160 3.35 -12.27 16.78
CA GLU A 160 4.79 -12.53 16.90
C GLU A 160 5.62 -11.51 16.12
N LEU A 161 5.16 -11.12 14.91
CA LEU A 161 5.79 -10.05 14.13
C LEU A 161 5.82 -8.73 14.93
N LEU A 162 4.72 -8.33 15.58
CA LEU A 162 4.67 -7.13 16.42
C LEU A 162 5.62 -7.23 17.61
N ARG A 163 5.71 -8.40 18.24
CA ARG A 163 6.64 -8.65 19.34
C ARG A 163 8.11 -8.49 18.89
N VAL A 164 8.44 -8.97 17.70
CA VAL A 164 9.79 -8.80 17.13
C VAL A 164 10.04 -7.33 16.79
N CYS A 165 9.09 -6.63 16.16
CA CYS A 165 9.17 -5.19 15.90
C CYS A 165 9.43 -4.38 17.16
N GLY A 166 8.82 -4.76 18.29
CA GLY A 166 8.99 -4.11 19.60
C GLY A 166 10.42 -4.10 20.14
N LYS A 167 11.29 -5.04 19.70
CA LYS A 167 12.70 -5.06 20.08
C LYS A 167 13.50 -3.88 19.49
N TYR A 168 13.00 -3.27 18.40
CA TYR A 168 13.63 -2.16 17.70
C TYR A 168 13.06 -0.80 18.07
N ALA A 169 12.03 -0.76 18.92
CA ALA A 169 11.44 0.50 19.37
C ALA A 169 12.40 1.26 20.30
N GLN A 170 12.69 2.50 19.96
CA GLN A 170 13.58 3.41 20.67
C GLN A 170 12.80 4.20 21.73
N GLU A 171 13.44 4.50 22.86
CA GLU A 171 12.86 5.40 23.86
C GLU A 171 12.74 6.82 23.28
N GLY A 172 11.55 7.40 23.37
CA GLY A 172 11.25 8.72 22.82
C GLY A 172 9.75 9.01 22.80
N PRO A 173 9.36 10.22 22.40
CA PRO A 173 7.94 10.56 22.25
C PRO A 173 7.31 9.77 21.10
N PHE A 174 5.99 9.67 21.11
CA PHE A 174 5.26 9.20 19.95
C PHE A 174 5.46 10.12 18.77
N LEU A 175 5.60 9.55 17.56
CA LEU A 175 5.81 10.28 16.31
C LEU A 175 4.53 10.91 15.79
N PHE A 176 3.38 10.32 16.13
CA PHE A 176 2.04 10.77 15.77
C PHE A 176 1.14 10.79 17.00
N PRO A 177 0.01 11.53 17.00
CA PRO A 177 -1.02 11.39 18.02
C PRO A 177 -1.48 9.93 18.16
N ASP A 178 -1.85 9.51 19.35
CA ASP A 178 -2.16 8.11 19.67
C ASP A 178 -3.50 7.61 19.09
N ASP A 179 -4.37 8.53 18.68
CA ASP A 179 -5.65 8.30 18.02
C ASP A 179 -5.58 8.27 16.48
N VAL A 180 -4.40 8.53 15.91
CA VAL A 180 -4.20 8.57 14.45
C VAL A 180 -3.77 7.19 13.95
N THR A 181 -4.43 6.70 12.89
CA THR A 181 -4.15 5.38 12.27
C THR A 181 -3.36 5.48 10.97
N THR A 182 -3.31 6.66 10.32
CA THR A 182 -2.56 6.91 9.08
C THR A 182 -2.18 8.37 8.91
N ASP A 183 -1.10 8.63 8.18
CA ASP A 183 -0.67 9.98 7.76
C ASP A 183 -1.43 10.49 6.53
N GLN A 184 -2.29 9.65 5.92
CA GLN A 184 -2.97 10.02 4.68
C GLN A 184 -4.19 10.91 4.96
N PRO A 185 -4.33 12.06 4.28
CA PRO A 185 -5.57 12.83 4.32
C PRO A 185 -6.76 11.99 3.84
N GLU A 186 -7.92 12.10 4.48
CA GLU A 186 -9.16 11.39 4.09
C GLU A 186 -9.44 11.50 2.58
N ARG A 187 -9.26 12.69 2.01
CA ARG A 187 -9.40 12.93 0.57
C ARG A 187 -8.52 12.00 -0.28
N GLN A 188 -7.29 11.70 0.16
CA GLN A 188 -6.39 10.81 -0.53
C GLN A 188 -6.84 9.35 -0.40
N VAL A 189 -7.31 8.95 0.78
CA VAL A 189 -7.87 7.61 1.01
C VAL A 189 -9.10 7.39 0.12
N MET A 190 -9.98 8.39 -0.01
CA MET A 190 -11.14 8.31 -0.91
C MET A 190 -10.75 8.13 -2.37
N ALA A 191 -9.73 8.88 -2.84
CA ALA A 191 -9.21 8.72 -4.20
C ALA A 191 -8.67 7.30 -4.44
N GLU A 192 -7.94 6.75 -3.48
CA GLU A 192 -7.39 5.40 -3.55
C GLU A 192 -8.50 4.33 -3.49
N ILE A 193 -9.54 4.47 -2.67
CA ILE A 193 -10.71 3.58 -2.66
C ILE A 193 -11.36 3.53 -4.05
N ILE A 194 -11.56 4.67 -4.71
CA ILE A 194 -12.10 4.70 -6.07
C ILE A 194 -11.15 4.01 -7.05
N ARG A 195 -9.84 4.25 -6.92
CA ARG A 195 -8.82 3.62 -7.78
C ARG A 195 -8.75 2.10 -7.57
N GLU A 196 -8.99 1.59 -6.38
CA GLU A 196 -9.11 0.15 -6.12
C GLU A 196 -10.24 -0.48 -6.96
N LYS A 197 -11.41 0.19 -7.04
CA LYS A 197 -12.52 -0.35 -7.83
C LYS A 197 -12.25 -0.31 -9.32
N LEU A 198 -11.47 0.66 -9.80
CA LEU A 198 -10.95 0.65 -11.17
C LEU A 198 -10.02 -0.56 -11.40
N LEU A 199 -9.12 -0.87 -10.45
CA LEU A 199 -8.27 -2.06 -10.51
C LEU A 199 -9.09 -3.36 -10.52
N TRP A 200 -10.17 -3.44 -9.78
CA TRP A 200 -11.01 -4.65 -9.73
C TRP A 200 -11.89 -4.85 -10.96
N CYS A 201 -12.44 -3.76 -11.50
CA CYS A 201 -13.45 -3.81 -12.56
C CYS A 201 -12.88 -3.73 -13.99
N LEU A 202 -11.64 -3.26 -14.16
CA LEU A 202 -11.01 -3.06 -15.46
C LEU A 202 -9.83 -4.02 -15.64
N ASP A 203 -9.53 -4.36 -16.89
CA ASP A 203 -8.48 -5.33 -17.22
C ASP A 203 -7.35 -4.73 -18.06
N LYS A 204 -6.31 -5.52 -18.28
CA LYS A 204 -5.11 -5.20 -19.06
C LYS A 204 -4.43 -3.93 -18.53
N GLU A 205 -4.00 -3.04 -19.42
CA GLU A 205 -3.28 -1.80 -19.10
C GLU A 205 -4.19 -0.64 -18.66
N ILE A 206 -5.52 -0.77 -18.80
CA ILE A 206 -6.44 0.34 -18.54
C ILE A 206 -6.35 0.83 -17.09
N PRO A 207 -6.47 -0.02 -16.06
CA PRO A 207 -6.42 0.45 -14.68
C PRO A 207 -5.05 1.03 -14.28
N HIS A 208 -3.97 0.55 -14.90
CA HIS A 208 -2.62 1.08 -14.65
C HIS A 208 -2.43 2.49 -15.18
N GLY A 209 -3.15 2.87 -16.25
CA GLY A 209 -3.18 4.22 -16.82
C GLY A 209 -4.21 5.16 -16.22
N THR A 210 -4.80 4.83 -15.05
CA THR A 210 -5.77 5.70 -14.38
C THR A 210 -5.16 6.44 -13.20
N ALA A 211 -5.63 7.68 -12.97
CA ALA A 211 -5.45 8.43 -11.74
C ALA A 211 -6.82 8.95 -11.27
N VAL A 212 -6.96 9.19 -9.98
CA VAL A 212 -8.19 9.72 -9.39
C VAL A 212 -7.86 10.97 -8.59
N GLU A 213 -8.59 12.03 -8.84
CA GLU A 213 -8.50 13.31 -8.12
C GLU A 213 -9.84 13.62 -7.47
N ILE A 214 -9.84 13.91 -6.19
CA ILE A 214 -11.02 14.43 -5.50
C ILE A 214 -11.08 15.94 -5.73
N THR A 215 -12.07 16.38 -6.49
CA THR A 215 -12.25 17.79 -6.87
C THR A 215 -13.15 18.54 -5.90
N LYS A 216 -14.03 17.84 -5.18
CA LYS A 216 -14.86 18.38 -4.10
C LYS A 216 -14.86 17.39 -2.94
N PHE A 217 -14.75 17.92 -1.71
CA PHE A 217 -14.92 17.17 -0.48
C PHE A 217 -15.51 18.14 0.56
N SER A 218 -16.77 17.95 0.90
CA SER A 218 -17.48 18.84 1.82
C SER A 218 -18.57 18.10 2.59
N GLU A 219 -18.67 18.39 3.86
CA GLU A 219 -19.73 17.89 4.73
C GLU A 219 -20.95 18.82 4.65
N ARG A 220 -22.15 18.25 4.58
CA ARG A 220 -23.42 18.95 4.65
C ARG A 220 -23.85 19.08 6.11
N ASP A 221 -24.78 20.02 6.39
CA ASP A 221 -25.34 20.25 7.73
C ASP A 221 -25.99 18.98 8.35
N ASN A 222 -26.40 18.02 7.53
CA ASN A 222 -26.98 16.75 7.96
C ASN A 222 -25.94 15.60 8.11
N GLY A 223 -24.64 15.90 8.06
CA GLY A 223 -23.55 14.94 8.22
C GLY A 223 -23.25 14.10 6.98
N ILE A 224 -23.93 14.28 5.86
CA ILE A 224 -23.62 13.60 4.59
C ILE A 224 -22.39 14.26 3.96
N ILE A 225 -21.46 13.45 3.46
CA ILE A 225 -20.26 13.94 2.79
C ILE A 225 -20.44 13.93 1.26
N ASP A 226 -20.29 15.10 0.64
CA ASP A 226 -20.25 15.24 -0.82
C ASP A 226 -18.84 15.02 -1.33
N ILE A 227 -18.67 14.08 -2.24
CA ILE A 227 -17.41 13.77 -2.91
C ILE A 227 -17.60 13.83 -4.43
N ASP A 228 -16.89 14.77 -5.08
CA ASP A 228 -16.76 14.77 -6.53
C ASP A 228 -15.37 14.27 -6.90
N ALA A 229 -15.30 13.25 -7.74
CA ALA A 229 -14.07 12.62 -8.17
C ALA A 229 -13.90 12.65 -9.70
N THR A 230 -12.75 13.04 -10.17
CA THR A 230 -12.37 12.93 -11.58
C THR A 230 -11.42 11.77 -11.77
N ILE A 231 -11.82 10.80 -12.60
CA ILE A 231 -11.02 9.68 -13.04
C ILE A 231 -10.32 10.07 -14.34
N TYR A 232 -9.00 10.13 -14.33
CA TYR A 232 -8.20 10.37 -15.52
C TYR A 232 -7.77 9.06 -16.15
N CYS A 233 -7.73 9.02 -17.50
CA CYS A 233 -7.20 7.91 -18.28
C CYS A 233 -6.40 8.44 -19.45
N GLU A 234 -5.51 7.63 -20.05
CA GLU A 234 -4.58 8.09 -21.08
C GLU A 234 -5.18 8.20 -22.47
N LYS A 235 -6.24 7.45 -22.81
CA LYS A 235 -6.79 7.36 -24.17
C LYS A 235 -8.30 7.48 -24.18
N ALA A 236 -8.85 8.02 -25.29
CA ALA A 236 -10.30 8.10 -25.50
C ALA A 236 -10.97 6.71 -25.50
N SER A 237 -10.30 5.69 -26.04
CA SER A 237 -10.77 4.29 -25.98
C SER A 237 -10.88 3.77 -24.55
N HIS A 238 -9.94 4.12 -23.66
CA HIS A 238 -9.99 3.78 -22.24
C HIS A 238 -11.17 4.45 -21.53
N LYS A 239 -11.43 5.74 -21.84
CA LYS A 239 -12.60 6.47 -21.32
C LYS A 239 -13.89 5.74 -21.66
N GLY A 240 -14.07 5.28 -22.91
CA GLY A 240 -15.25 4.52 -23.33
C GLY A 240 -15.44 3.23 -22.51
N ILE A 241 -14.35 2.51 -22.22
CA ILE A 241 -14.39 1.26 -21.43
C ILE A 241 -14.71 1.55 -19.96
N ILE A 242 -14.12 2.60 -19.36
CA ILE A 242 -14.38 3.00 -17.98
C ILE A 242 -15.84 3.43 -17.79
N ILE A 243 -16.42 4.13 -18.77
CA ILE A 243 -17.84 4.53 -18.73
C ILE A 243 -18.72 3.28 -18.94
N GLY A 244 -18.39 2.47 -19.94
CA GLY A 244 -19.15 1.29 -20.33
C GLY A 244 -20.45 1.64 -21.08
N LYS A 245 -21.17 0.60 -21.54
CA LYS A 245 -22.44 0.77 -22.25
C LYS A 245 -23.46 1.51 -21.35
N GLN A 246 -23.97 2.64 -21.80
CA GLN A 246 -24.91 3.50 -21.07
C GLN A 246 -24.45 3.88 -19.64
N GLY A 247 -23.15 3.96 -19.40
CA GLY A 247 -22.59 4.29 -18.09
C GLY A 247 -22.56 3.15 -17.07
N ALA A 248 -22.87 1.91 -17.46
CA ALA A 248 -23.02 0.78 -16.53
C ALA A 248 -21.74 0.44 -15.76
N MET A 249 -20.57 0.51 -16.42
CA MET A 249 -19.29 0.20 -15.74
C MET A 249 -18.94 1.29 -14.73
N LEU A 250 -19.07 2.56 -15.09
CA LEU A 250 -18.82 3.68 -14.19
C LEU A 250 -19.76 3.66 -12.99
N LYS A 251 -21.05 3.37 -13.22
CA LYS A 251 -22.04 3.21 -12.14
C LYS A 251 -21.64 2.08 -11.18
N LYS A 252 -21.19 0.93 -11.70
CA LYS A 252 -20.72 -0.19 -10.89
C LYS A 252 -19.52 0.22 -10.02
N ILE A 253 -18.50 0.84 -10.62
CA ILE A 253 -17.29 1.31 -9.94
C ILE A 253 -17.67 2.29 -8.82
N SER A 254 -18.47 3.30 -9.14
CA SER A 254 -18.89 4.34 -8.18
C SER A 254 -19.73 3.79 -7.03
N SER A 255 -20.64 2.85 -7.32
CA SER A 255 -21.46 2.21 -6.27
C SER A 255 -20.62 1.39 -5.30
N MET A 256 -19.63 0.61 -5.81
CA MET A 256 -18.72 -0.14 -4.96
C MET A 256 -17.81 0.78 -4.15
N ALA A 257 -17.31 1.85 -4.78
CA ALA A 257 -16.45 2.82 -4.10
C ALA A 257 -17.22 3.56 -3.00
N ARG A 258 -18.46 3.99 -3.26
CA ARG A 258 -19.31 4.67 -2.28
C ARG A 258 -19.47 3.85 -0.99
N VAL A 259 -19.78 2.56 -1.10
CA VAL A 259 -19.94 1.67 0.06
C VAL A 259 -18.66 1.62 0.93
N ASP A 260 -17.49 1.52 0.31
CA ASP A 260 -16.22 1.51 1.05
C ASP A 260 -15.86 2.90 1.62
N CYS A 261 -16.20 3.99 0.90
CA CYS A 261 -16.05 5.34 1.41
C CYS A 261 -16.95 5.58 2.64
N GLU A 262 -18.21 5.16 2.59
CA GLU A 262 -19.14 5.23 3.73
C GLU A 262 -18.62 4.44 4.94
N LYS A 263 -18.07 3.25 4.70
CA LYS A 263 -17.48 2.43 5.76
C LYS A 263 -16.28 3.11 6.43
N PHE A 264 -15.42 3.75 5.64
CA PHE A 264 -14.24 4.46 6.14
C PHE A 264 -14.63 5.73 6.90
N MET A 265 -15.56 6.52 6.34
CA MET A 265 -16.00 7.80 6.94
C MET A 265 -16.98 7.63 8.12
N GLY A 266 -17.54 6.43 8.30
CA GLY A 266 -18.57 6.20 9.32
C GLY A 266 -19.90 6.93 9.08
N THR A 267 -20.09 7.54 7.90
CA THR A 267 -21.29 8.30 7.54
C THR A 267 -21.67 8.10 6.07
N GLN A 268 -22.85 8.60 5.68
CA GLN A 268 -23.31 8.53 4.29
C GLN A 268 -22.47 9.40 3.36
N VAL A 269 -22.20 8.89 2.15
CA VAL A 269 -21.43 9.59 1.11
C VAL A 269 -22.26 9.75 -0.15
N PHE A 270 -22.33 10.98 -0.66
CA PHE A 270 -22.82 11.27 -2.00
C PHE A 270 -21.65 11.38 -2.96
N LEU A 271 -21.41 10.32 -3.74
CA LEU A 271 -20.25 10.22 -4.65
C LEU A 271 -20.66 10.51 -6.10
N THR A 272 -20.07 11.55 -6.69
CA THR A 272 -20.17 11.86 -8.12
C THR A 272 -18.83 11.58 -8.80
N THR A 273 -18.85 10.90 -9.96
CA THR A 273 -17.62 10.54 -10.67
C THR A 273 -17.64 11.01 -12.12
N TRP A 274 -16.53 11.55 -12.60
CA TRP A 274 -16.31 12.02 -13.97
C TRP A 274 -15.12 11.30 -14.58
N VAL A 275 -15.13 11.11 -15.90
CA VAL A 275 -14.00 10.51 -16.62
C VAL A 275 -13.45 11.50 -17.64
N LYS A 276 -12.15 11.81 -17.52
CA LYS A 276 -11.43 12.73 -18.43
C LYS A 276 -10.23 12.02 -19.05
N VAL A 277 -9.88 12.39 -20.28
CA VAL A 277 -8.65 11.93 -20.94
C VAL A 277 -7.53 12.90 -20.62
N LYS A 278 -6.38 12.35 -20.22
CA LYS A 278 -5.13 13.07 -20.01
C LYS A 278 -3.98 12.23 -20.58
N GLU A 279 -3.64 12.51 -21.82
CA GLU A 279 -2.67 11.72 -22.57
C GLU A 279 -1.28 11.74 -21.91
N ASN A 280 -0.62 10.58 -21.88
CA ASN A 280 0.75 10.41 -21.41
C ASN A 280 1.04 10.98 -20.00
N TRP A 281 0.02 11.05 -19.12
CA TRP A 281 0.18 11.65 -17.82
C TRP A 281 1.24 10.94 -16.96
N ARG A 282 1.43 9.62 -17.13
CA ARG A 282 2.44 8.83 -16.41
C ARG A 282 3.89 9.19 -16.77
N ASP A 283 4.11 9.84 -17.90
CA ASP A 283 5.42 10.25 -18.41
C ASP A 283 5.69 11.77 -18.25
N SER A 284 4.79 12.48 -17.55
CA SER A 284 4.89 13.90 -17.25
C SER A 284 5.14 14.11 -15.75
N ASP A 285 6.33 14.60 -15.37
CA ASP A 285 6.66 14.92 -13.98
C ASP A 285 5.66 15.91 -13.35
N PHE A 286 5.20 16.90 -14.14
CA PHE A 286 4.20 17.87 -13.70
C PHE A 286 2.86 17.20 -13.36
N LEU A 287 2.37 16.30 -14.22
CA LEU A 287 1.08 15.62 -14.00
C LEU A 287 1.17 14.57 -12.90
N VAL A 288 2.28 13.84 -12.82
CA VAL A 288 2.55 12.90 -11.74
C VAL A 288 2.50 13.62 -10.39
N LYS A 289 3.18 14.77 -10.26
CA LYS A 289 3.12 15.59 -9.03
C LYS A 289 1.73 16.14 -8.75
N ASN A 290 1.00 16.60 -9.77
CA ASN A 290 -0.36 17.14 -9.60
C ASN A 290 -1.38 16.10 -9.15
N PHE A 291 -1.21 14.83 -9.52
CA PHE A 291 -2.06 13.73 -9.05
C PHE A 291 -1.67 13.20 -7.67
N GLY A 292 -0.80 13.91 -6.96
CA GLY A 292 -0.45 13.58 -5.57
C GLY A 292 0.69 12.58 -5.43
N TYR A 293 1.38 12.24 -6.53
CA TYR A 293 2.59 11.41 -6.51
C TYR A 293 3.80 12.34 -6.31
N ARG A 294 4.12 12.65 -5.06
CA ARG A 294 5.19 13.58 -4.64
C ARG A 294 6.13 12.88 -3.69
N ASP A 295 7.39 13.27 -3.76
CA ASP A 295 8.40 13.02 -2.74
C ASP A 295 8.21 13.99 -1.59
#